data_010f14b70618bc6a44c0079b3945277d
#
_entry.id   010f14b70618bc6a44c0079b3945277d
#
_cell.length_a   1.000
_cell.length_b   1.000
_cell.length_c   1.000
_cell.angle_alpha   90.00
_cell.angle_beta   90.00
_cell.angle_gamma   90.00
#
_symmetry.space_group_name_H-M   'P 1'
#
loop_
_entity.id
_entity.type
_entity.pdbx_description
1 polymer ?
#
loop_
_entity_poly.entity_id
_entity_poly.type
_entity_poly.pdbx_seq_one_letter_code
_entity_poly.pdbx_strand_id
1 'polypeptide(L)'
;MQYRTLGRTGLRVSEVGVGGAQFGIPNYMGRWDPYTEDAQRAVTATIHRALELGYNYFDTAPGYGNGRSEEMVGVALKAHRDRAIIATKVSDGQWLPDAIRASVEASLRRLQVDAIDLIQFHDGWYHPEQVDVILNRGGLETFERLRDEGKVRYIGFTAEGPSAGVERLIATGRFDTMQVRYNIMYQHPSDWENNEGIIRQAEAQGMGIILMRPMTSGVFQRLMAETFPGIDQEAVGRLLLNYVLSDPYVDVALIGMREPRWADVNNAISDDVASRLDLAALHYRFAR
;
A
#
# COMPACT_ATOMS: atom_id res chain seq x y z
N MET A 1 12.45 -10.35 8.94
CA MET A 1 11.18 -9.97 8.28
C MET A 1 10.08 -10.95 8.66
N GLN A 2 8.98 -10.45 9.21
CA GLN A 2 7.79 -11.25 9.44
C GLN A 2 6.90 -11.26 8.20
N TYR A 3 6.06 -12.30 8.08
CA TYR A 3 5.19 -12.50 6.93
C TYR A 3 3.75 -12.75 7.37
N ARG A 4 2.80 -12.29 6.56
CA ARG A 4 1.36 -12.52 6.74
C ARG A 4 0.76 -13.11 5.45
N THR A 5 -0.45 -13.63 5.53
CA THR A 5 -1.20 -14.06 4.36
C THR A 5 -2.12 -12.94 3.92
N LEU A 6 -2.02 -12.50 2.67
CA LEU A 6 -2.79 -11.39 2.12
C LEU A 6 -4.24 -11.85 1.84
N GLY A 7 -5.06 -11.87 2.87
CA GLY A 7 -6.45 -12.29 2.81
C GLY A 7 -6.67 -13.56 1.98
N ARG A 8 -7.78 -13.61 1.23
CA ARG A 8 -8.14 -14.75 0.37
C ARG A 8 -7.20 -15.00 -0.81
N THR A 9 -6.28 -14.08 -1.12
CA THR A 9 -5.31 -14.31 -2.21
C THR A 9 -4.38 -15.48 -1.93
N GLY A 10 -4.19 -15.83 -0.66
CA GLY A 10 -3.24 -16.85 -0.22
C GLY A 10 -1.77 -16.46 -0.42
N LEU A 11 -1.48 -15.25 -0.91
CA LEU A 11 -0.11 -14.79 -1.07
C LEU A 11 0.55 -14.58 0.30
N ARG A 12 1.73 -15.15 0.46
CA ARG A 12 2.58 -14.90 1.62
C ARG A 12 3.36 -13.62 1.37
N VAL A 13 3.00 -12.54 2.09
CA VAL A 13 3.57 -11.19 1.93
C VAL A 13 4.42 -10.79 3.12
N SER A 14 5.50 -10.02 2.91
CA SER A 14 6.19 -9.35 4.00
C SER A 14 5.25 -8.32 4.64
N GLU A 15 5.16 -8.28 5.98
CA GLU A 15 4.25 -7.36 6.69
C GLU A 15 4.63 -5.88 6.51
N VAL A 16 5.86 -5.61 6.04
CA VAL A 16 6.29 -4.30 5.56
C VAL A 16 6.52 -4.40 4.06
N GLY A 17 5.86 -3.53 3.29
CA GLY A 17 6.00 -3.40 1.85
C GLY A 17 6.70 -2.11 1.45
N VAL A 18 7.22 -2.08 0.24
CA VAL A 18 7.90 -0.92 -0.35
C VAL A 18 6.90 -0.06 -1.11
N GLY A 19 6.66 1.18 -0.65
CA GLY A 19 5.78 2.15 -1.30
C GLY A 19 6.52 3.02 -2.33
N GLY A 20 6.09 2.98 -3.58
CA GLY A 20 6.75 3.64 -4.71
C GLY A 20 6.42 5.12 -4.94
N ALA A 21 5.49 5.72 -4.20
CA ALA A 21 5.13 7.14 -4.40
C ALA A 21 6.36 8.06 -4.30
N GLN A 22 7.26 7.79 -3.37
CA GLN A 22 8.49 8.56 -3.19
C GLN A 22 9.51 8.36 -4.31
N PHE A 23 9.39 7.33 -5.12
CA PHE A 23 10.33 7.07 -6.22
C PHE A 23 10.08 8.00 -7.40
N GLY A 24 8.81 8.08 -7.86
CA GLY A 24 8.46 8.76 -9.09
C GLY A 24 8.02 10.22 -8.92
N ILE A 25 7.49 10.63 -7.76
CA ILE A 25 6.94 11.98 -7.59
C ILE A 25 8.07 12.97 -7.23
N PRO A 26 8.31 14.00 -8.07
CA PRO A 26 9.33 15.03 -7.78
C PRO A 26 9.05 15.76 -6.46
N ASN A 27 10.09 15.96 -5.67
CA ASN A 27 10.05 16.69 -4.39
C ASN A 27 9.02 16.18 -3.36
N TYR A 28 8.48 14.97 -3.53
CA TYR A 28 7.57 14.36 -2.57
C TYR A 28 8.35 13.95 -1.31
N MET A 29 7.95 14.50 -0.16
CA MET A 29 8.60 14.24 1.14
C MET A 29 10.08 14.69 1.20
N GLY A 30 10.44 15.76 0.48
CA GLY A 30 11.78 16.33 0.45
C GLY A 30 12.32 16.48 -0.97
N ARG A 31 13.49 17.13 -1.10
CA ARG A 31 14.11 17.38 -2.41
C ARG A 31 14.42 16.06 -3.13
N TRP A 32 13.88 15.90 -4.32
CA TRP A 32 14.03 14.70 -5.13
C TRP A 32 13.73 14.97 -6.60
N ASP A 33 14.63 14.55 -7.48
CA ASP A 33 14.43 14.52 -8.92
C ASP A 33 14.50 13.07 -9.42
N PRO A 34 13.35 12.45 -9.76
CA PRO A 34 13.29 11.04 -10.16
C PRO A 34 13.89 10.79 -11.55
N TYR A 35 14.19 11.82 -12.32
CA TYR A 35 14.66 11.68 -13.71
C TYR A 35 16.18 11.60 -13.83
N THR A 36 16.91 11.68 -12.73
CA THR A 36 18.37 11.51 -12.70
C THR A 36 18.77 10.04 -12.64
N GLU A 37 19.98 9.73 -13.13
CA GLU A 37 20.56 8.40 -12.97
C GLU A 37 20.86 8.06 -11.52
N ASP A 38 21.22 9.04 -10.71
CA ASP A 38 21.44 8.88 -9.27
C ASP A 38 20.17 8.42 -8.56
N ALA A 39 19.02 8.98 -8.93
CA ALA A 39 17.73 8.54 -8.41
C ALA A 39 17.43 7.09 -8.78
N GLN A 40 17.66 6.70 -10.04
CA GLN A 40 17.48 5.31 -10.44
C GLN A 40 18.40 4.37 -9.66
N ARG A 41 19.70 4.74 -9.48
CA ARG A 41 20.65 3.95 -8.69
C ARG A 41 20.21 3.80 -7.23
N ALA A 42 19.76 4.90 -6.61
CA ALA A 42 19.28 4.90 -5.22
C ALA A 42 18.06 3.99 -5.04
N VAL A 43 17.06 4.10 -5.93
CA VAL A 43 15.86 3.24 -5.89
C VAL A 43 16.22 1.77 -6.11
N THR A 44 17.09 1.48 -7.09
CA THR A 44 17.54 0.10 -7.36
C THR A 44 18.26 -0.47 -6.13
N ALA A 45 19.21 0.26 -5.54
CA ALA A 45 19.91 -0.17 -4.35
C ALA A 45 18.96 -0.43 -3.16
N THR A 46 17.96 0.43 -3.00
CA THR A 46 16.94 0.28 -1.93
C THR A 46 16.07 -0.96 -2.14
N ILE A 47 15.59 -1.18 -3.36
CA ILE A 47 14.77 -2.36 -3.71
C ILE A 47 15.59 -3.64 -3.54
N HIS A 48 16.83 -3.66 -4.01
CA HIS A 48 17.71 -4.83 -3.85
C HIS A 48 17.99 -5.12 -2.38
N ARG A 49 18.26 -4.08 -1.57
CA ARG A 49 18.44 -4.26 -0.12
C ARG A 49 17.17 -4.79 0.54
N ALA A 50 16.00 -4.30 0.16
CA ALA A 50 14.74 -4.82 0.64
C ALA A 50 14.56 -6.31 0.30
N LEU A 51 14.85 -6.72 -0.95
CA LEU A 51 14.80 -8.14 -1.35
C LEU A 51 15.77 -9.03 -0.55
N GLU A 52 16.99 -8.55 -0.24
CA GLU A 52 17.96 -9.28 0.59
C GLU A 52 17.42 -9.51 2.01
N LEU A 53 16.69 -8.54 2.57
CA LEU A 53 16.07 -8.60 3.88
C LEU A 53 14.74 -9.38 3.91
N GLY A 54 14.27 -9.86 2.74
CA GLY A 54 13.06 -10.66 2.62
C GLY A 54 11.77 -9.87 2.35
N TYR A 55 11.85 -8.57 2.02
CA TYR A 55 10.69 -7.87 1.48
C TYR A 55 10.29 -8.50 0.16
N ASN A 56 9.00 -8.67 -0.04
CA ASN A 56 8.48 -9.21 -1.30
C ASN A 56 7.28 -8.45 -1.86
N TYR A 57 6.78 -7.40 -1.19
CA TYR A 57 5.63 -6.61 -1.64
C TYR A 57 6.06 -5.20 -2.06
N PHE A 58 5.79 -4.84 -3.33
CA PHE A 58 6.18 -3.57 -3.96
C PHE A 58 4.95 -2.90 -4.58
N ASP A 59 4.60 -1.70 -4.06
CA ASP A 59 3.44 -0.93 -4.51
C ASP A 59 3.87 0.29 -5.31
N THR A 60 3.23 0.50 -6.45
CA THR A 60 3.43 1.68 -7.31
C THR A 60 2.11 2.15 -7.93
N ALA A 61 2.14 3.15 -8.82
CA ALA A 61 1.00 3.61 -9.59
C ALA A 61 1.43 4.42 -10.83
N PRO A 62 0.60 4.44 -11.91
CA PRO A 62 0.82 5.33 -13.05
C PRO A 62 0.88 6.81 -12.68
N GLY A 63 0.07 7.23 -11.67
CA GLY A 63 0.06 8.60 -11.17
C GLY A 63 1.34 9.02 -10.42
N TYR A 64 2.23 8.10 -10.08
CA TYR A 64 3.46 8.42 -9.36
C TYR A 64 4.55 8.89 -10.33
N GLY A 65 4.55 10.20 -10.62
CA GLY A 65 5.47 10.83 -11.56
C GLY A 65 5.22 10.43 -13.01
N ASN A 66 3.96 10.33 -13.44
CA ASN A 66 3.58 9.97 -14.81
C ASN A 66 4.15 8.62 -15.28
N GLY A 67 4.11 7.62 -14.41
CA GLY A 67 4.65 6.28 -14.69
C GLY A 67 6.11 6.10 -14.31
N ARG A 68 6.81 7.17 -13.92
CA ARG A 68 8.24 7.09 -13.58
C ARG A 68 8.53 6.11 -12.44
N SER A 69 7.65 6.04 -11.43
CA SER A 69 7.78 5.05 -10.36
C SER A 69 7.70 3.61 -10.89
N GLU A 70 6.76 3.31 -11.78
CA GLU A 70 6.64 1.99 -12.40
C GLU A 70 7.88 1.62 -13.22
N GLU A 71 8.45 2.57 -13.97
CA GLU A 71 9.69 2.36 -14.72
C GLU A 71 10.86 2.02 -13.79
N MET A 72 11.03 2.80 -12.71
CA MET A 72 12.11 2.58 -11.74
C MET A 72 11.98 1.24 -11.03
N VAL A 73 10.77 0.87 -10.64
CA VAL A 73 10.47 -0.44 -10.02
C VAL A 73 10.71 -1.58 -11.02
N GLY A 74 10.24 -1.43 -12.26
CA GLY A 74 10.44 -2.44 -13.31
C GLY A 74 11.91 -2.71 -13.58
N VAL A 75 12.72 -1.66 -13.71
CA VAL A 75 14.20 -1.80 -13.88
C VAL A 75 14.81 -2.52 -12.69
N ALA A 76 14.46 -2.16 -11.45
CA ALA A 76 15.05 -2.73 -10.25
C ALA A 76 14.65 -4.20 -10.03
N LEU A 77 13.43 -4.59 -10.40
CA LEU A 77 12.89 -5.94 -10.17
C LEU A 77 13.10 -6.89 -11.36
N LYS A 78 13.61 -6.43 -12.50
CA LYS A 78 13.72 -7.22 -13.74
C LYS A 78 14.34 -8.60 -13.53
N ALA A 79 15.46 -8.67 -12.79
CA ALA A 79 16.18 -9.92 -12.50
C ALA A 79 15.64 -10.67 -11.27
N HIS A 80 14.58 -10.15 -10.62
CA HIS A 80 14.06 -10.66 -9.34
C HIS A 80 12.53 -10.80 -9.34
N ARG A 81 11.93 -10.90 -10.52
CA ARG A 81 10.47 -10.92 -10.68
C ARG A 81 9.81 -12.06 -9.90
N ASP A 82 10.45 -13.20 -9.84
CA ASP A 82 10.01 -14.40 -9.11
C ASP A 82 9.95 -14.22 -7.59
N ARG A 83 10.64 -13.20 -7.06
CA ARG A 83 10.69 -12.88 -5.62
C ARG A 83 9.80 -11.70 -5.25
N ALA A 84 9.11 -11.09 -6.21
CA ALA A 84 8.37 -9.85 -6.02
C ALA A 84 6.88 -10.00 -6.31
N ILE A 85 6.05 -9.49 -5.41
CA ILE A 85 4.63 -9.24 -5.61
C ILE A 85 4.50 -7.77 -5.97
N ILE A 86 4.05 -7.48 -7.20
CA ILE A 86 3.96 -6.12 -7.72
C ILE A 86 2.50 -5.68 -7.73
N ALA A 87 2.21 -4.60 -6.99
CA ALA A 87 0.92 -3.94 -7.00
C ALA A 87 1.01 -2.60 -7.75
N THR A 88 0.05 -2.36 -8.65
CA THR A 88 -0.14 -1.05 -9.28
C THR A 88 -1.62 -0.71 -9.40
N LYS A 89 -1.95 0.39 -10.07
CA LYS A 89 -3.29 0.98 -9.97
C LYS A 89 -3.76 1.50 -11.33
N VAL A 90 -5.07 1.76 -11.44
CA VAL A 90 -5.66 2.57 -12.51
C VAL A 90 -6.25 3.82 -11.88
N SER A 91 -5.76 4.98 -12.31
CA SER A 91 -6.14 6.27 -11.73
C SER A 91 -7.61 6.62 -11.99
N ASP A 92 -8.19 7.41 -11.09
CA ASP A 92 -9.52 7.99 -11.30
C ASP A 92 -9.64 8.70 -12.66
N GLY A 93 -10.84 8.68 -13.22
CA GLY A 93 -11.11 9.15 -14.57
C GLY A 93 -10.73 8.16 -15.69
N GLN A 94 -10.08 7.03 -15.40
CA GLN A 94 -9.67 6.01 -16.37
C GLN A 94 -10.36 4.65 -16.13
N TRP A 95 -11.57 4.63 -15.55
CA TRP A 95 -12.24 3.39 -15.15
C TRP A 95 -13.26 2.85 -16.14
N LEU A 96 -13.39 3.47 -17.32
CA LEU A 96 -14.12 2.88 -18.43
C LEU A 96 -13.29 1.76 -19.11
N PRO A 97 -13.92 0.76 -19.69
CA PRO A 97 -13.27 -0.47 -20.18
C PRO A 97 -12.01 -0.25 -21.02
N ASP A 98 -12.09 0.59 -22.05
CA ASP A 98 -10.95 0.83 -22.96
C ASP A 98 -9.82 1.59 -22.27
N ALA A 99 -10.13 2.54 -21.38
CA ALA A 99 -9.14 3.29 -20.62
C ALA A 99 -8.43 2.40 -19.59
N ILE A 100 -9.18 1.51 -18.91
CA ILE A 100 -8.58 0.49 -18.01
C ILE A 100 -7.58 -0.37 -18.78
N ARG A 101 -7.99 -0.93 -19.92
CA ARG A 101 -7.13 -1.80 -20.73
C ARG A 101 -5.87 -1.07 -21.17
N ALA A 102 -6.00 0.13 -21.71
CA ALA A 102 -4.86 0.95 -22.12
C ALA A 102 -3.91 1.25 -20.96
N SER A 103 -4.46 1.58 -19.79
CA SER A 103 -3.68 1.87 -18.57
C SER A 103 -2.91 0.64 -18.10
N VAL A 104 -3.56 -0.53 -18.01
CA VAL A 104 -2.92 -1.80 -17.58
C VAL A 104 -1.82 -2.20 -18.56
N GLU A 105 -2.07 -2.12 -19.86
CA GLU A 105 -1.05 -2.45 -20.88
C GLU A 105 0.15 -1.50 -20.83
N ALA A 106 -0.09 -0.20 -20.54
CA ALA A 106 0.99 0.75 -20.34
C ALA A 106 1.78 0.44 -19.06
N SER A 107 1.12 0.04 -17.96
CA SER A 107 1.78 -0.37 -16.71
C SER A 107 2.63 -1.64 -16.91
N LEU A 108 2.13 -2.66 -17.61
CA LEU A 108 2.90 -3.86 -17.95
C LEU A 108 4.21 -3.52 -18.68
N ARG A 109 4.13 -2.60 -19.67
CA ARG A 109 5.32 -2.13 -20.39
C ARG A 109 6.31 -1.39 -19.50
N ARG A 110 5.87 -0.46 -18.63
CA ARG A 110 6.75 0.29 -17.74
C ARG A 110 7.38 -0.58 -16.68
N LEU A 111 6.61 -1.51 -16.12
CA LEU A 111 7.07 -2.50 -15.14
C LEU A 111 7.93 -3.60 -15.75
N GLN A 112 7.93 -3.75 -17.09
CA GLN A 112 8.66 -4.79 -17.83
C GLN A 112 8.26 -6.21 -17.39
N VAL A 113 6.96 -6.46 -17.19
CA VAL A 113 6.40 -7.74 -16.76
C VAL A 113 5.27 -8.19 -17.69
N ASP A 114 5.04 -9.49 -17.75
CA ASP A 114 3.94 -10.09 -18.51
C ASP A 114 2.62 -10.07 -17.73
N ALA A 115 2.70 -10.06 -16.39
CA ALA A 115 1.55 -10.02 -15.51
C ALA A 115 1.82 -9.16 -14.24
N ILE A 116 0.80 -8.41 -13.83
CA ILE A 116 0.74 -7.66 -12.58
C ILE A 116 0.10 -8.55 -11.51
N ASP A 117 0.68 -8.63 -10.30
CA ASP A 117 0.11 -9.46 -9.24
C ASP A 117 -1.17 -8.85 -8.67
N LEU A 118 -1.20 -7.54 -8.43
CA LEU A 118 -2.38 -6.85 -7.92
C LEU A 118 -2.65 -5.56 -8.69
N ILE A 119 -3.85 -5.44 -9.25
CA ILE A 119 -4.35 -4.21 -9.88
C ILE A 119 -5.44 -3.57 -9.01
N GLN A 120 -5.42 -2.24 -8.86
CA GLN A 120 -6.33 -1.55 -7.95
C GLN A 120 -6.99 -0.35 -8.62
N PHE A 121 -8.28 -0.10 -8.33
CA PHE A 121 -8.89 1.21 -8.56
C PHE A 121 -8.25 2.22 -7.60
N HIS A 122 -7.79 3.36 -8.12
CA HIS A 122 -6.99 4.34 -7.38
C HIS A 122 -7.79 5.60 -7.07
N ASP A 123 -8.49 5.61 -5.96
CA ASP A 123 -9.19 6.77 -5.39
C ASP A 123 -9.19 6.67 -3.84
N GLY A 124 -9.92 7.58 -3.19
CA GLY A 124 -10.02 7.65 -1.75
C GLY A 124 -11.44 7.42 -1.20
N TRP A 125 -12.47 7.97 -1.84
CA TRP A 125 -13.80 8.09 -1.22
C TRP A 125 -14.93 7.42 -2.00
N TYR A 126 -14.79 7.24 -3.31
CA TYR A 126 -15.76 6.64 -4.23
C TYR A 126 -17.15 7.26 -4.17
N HIS A 127 -17.30 8.41 -4.83
CA HIS A 127 -18.60 9.03 -5.02
C HIS A 127 -19.55 8.13 -5.82
N PRO A 128 -20.90 8.32 -5.72
CA PRO A 128 -21.88 7.44 -6.37
C PRO A 128 -21.62 7.20 -7.85
N GLU A 129 -21.20 8.23 -8.60
CA GLU A 129 -20.90 8.14 -10.04
C GLU A 129 -19.68 7.27 -10.31
N GLN A 130 -18.67 7.32 -9.44
CA GLN A 130 -17.48 6.50 -9.53
C GLN A 130 -17.81 5.02 -9.25
N VAL A 131 -18.61 4.77 -8.20
CA VAL A 131 -19.12 3.41 -7.91
C VAL A 131 -19.94 2.87 -9.07
N ASP A 132 -20.77 3.70 -9.72
CA ASP A 132 -21.54 3.31 -10.90
C ASP A 132 -20.63 2.91 -12.06
N VAL A 133 -19.58 3.68 -12.35
CA VAL A 133 -18.60 3.33 -13.39
C VAL A 133 -17.93 1.99 -13.10
N ILE A 134 -17.54 1.75 -11.84
CA ILE A 134 -16.88 0.51 -11.43
C ILE A 134 -17.83 -0.68 -11.54
N LEU A 135 -19.05 -0.58 -10.98
CA LEU A 135 -19.93 -1.74 -10.78
C LEU A 135 -20.94 -1.96 -11.92
N ASN A 136 -21.34 -0.92 -12.66
CA ASN A 136 -22.44 -1.00 -13.61
C ASN A 136 -22.04 -0.61 -15.05
N ARG A 137 -20.86 -0.01 -15.25
CA ARG A 137 -20.40 0.45 -16.58
C ARG A 137 -19.15 -0.29 -17.06
N GLY A 138 -18.91 -1.48 -16.53
CA GLY A 138 -17.90 -2.41 -17.00
C GLY A 138 -16.51 -2.21 -16.42
N GLY A 139 -16.32 -1.36 -15.41
CA GLY A 139 -15.01 -1.14 -14.78
C GLY A 139 -14.46 -2.42 -14.15
N LEU A 140 -15.21 -3.01 -13.22
CA LEU A 140 -14.79 -4.22 -12.51
C LEU A 140 -14.74 -5.44 -13.44
N GLU A 141 -15.74 -5.59 -14.34
CA GLU A 141 -15.76 -6.66 -15.36
C GLU A 141 -14.53 -6.59 -16.28
N THR A 142 -13.96 -5.40 -16.49
CA THR A 142 -12.74 -5.28 -17.29
C THR A 142 -11.52 -5.78 -16.52
N PHE A 143 -11.41 -5.52 -15.23
CA PHE A 143 -10.36 -6.15 -14.42
C PHE A 143 -10.50 -7.67 -14.36
N GLU A 144 -11.72 -8.19 -14.25
CA GLU A 144 -11.98 -9.63 -14.26
C GLU A 144 -11.57 -10.26 -15.60
N ARG A 145 -11.91 -9.63 -16.73
CA ARG A 145 -11.45 -10.09 -18.05
C ARG A 145 -9.92 -10.05 -18.18
N LEU A 146 -9.25 -9.02 -17.68
CA LEU A 146 -7.79 -8.93 -17.67
C LEU A 146 -7.16 -10.01 -16.79
N ARG A 147 -7.83 -10.42 -15.72
CA ARG A 147 -7.45 -11.57 -14.89
C ARG A 147 -7.59 -12.89 -15.66
N ASP A 148 -8.69 -13.10 -16.35
CA ASP A 148 -8.92 -14.29 -17.18
C ASP A 148 -7.92 -14.38 -18.34
N GLU A 149 -7.48 -13.24 -18.88
CA GLU A 149 -6.41 -13.11 -19.88
C GLU A 149 -5.01 -13.35 -19.29
N GLY A 150 -4.86 -13.46 -17.96
CA GLY A 150 -3.58 -13.64 -17.28
C GLY A 150 -2.73 -12.36 -17.18
N LYS A 151 -3.26 -11.18 -17.51
CA LYS A 151 -2.55 -9.89 -17.41
C LYS A 151 -2.48 -9.34 -15.99
N VAL A 152 -3.45 -9.67 -15.15
CA VAL A 152 -3.48 -9.37 -13.72
C VAL A 152 -3.90 -10.61 -12.93
N ARG A 153 -3.47 -10.73 -11.67
CA ARG A 153 -3.80 -11.91 -10.86
C ARG A 153 -4.90 -11.64 -9.84
N TYR A 154 -4.80 -10.51 -9.13
CA TYR A 154 -5.74 -10.12 -8.08
C TYR A 154 -6.23 -8.69 -8.31
N ILE A 155 -7.42 -8.40 -7.76
CA ILE A 155 -8.16 -7.14 -7.98
C ILE A 155 -8.41 -6.48 -6.63
N GLY A 156 -8.08 -5.19 -6.51
CA GLY A 156 -8.31 -4.41 -5.30
C GLY A 156 -8.78 -3.00 -5.59
N PHE A 157 -8.87 -2.23 -4.53
CA PHE A 157 -9.08 -0.78 -4.58
C PHE A 157 -8.38 -0.08 -3.42
N THR A 158 -8.16 1.25 -3.55
CA THR A 158 -7.58 2.06 -2.48
C THR A 158 -8.68 2.87 -1.78
N ALA A 159 -8.52 3.19 -0.48
CA ALA A 159 -9.46 3.98 0.29
C ALA A 159 -8.73 4.96 1.23
N GLU A 160 -9.17 6.22 1.26
CA GLU A 160 -8.67 7.20 2.25
C GLU A 160 -9.36 7.05 3.61
N GLY A 161 -10.51 6.37 3.66
CA GLY A 161 -11.25 6.11 4.88
C GLY A 161 -12.67 5.59 4.62
N PRO A 162 -13.50 5.47 5.66
CA PRO A 162 -14.88 5.03 5.54
C PRO A 162 -15.70 5.99 4.67
N SER A 163 -16.45 5.43 3.74
CA SER A 163 -17.48 6.13 2.95
C SER A 163 -18.51 5.15 2.44
N ALA A 164 -19.70 5.61 2.10
CA ALA A 164 -20.74 4.77 1.52
C ALA A 164 -20.28 4.08 0.23
N GLY A 165 -19.41 4.72 -0.55
CA GLY A 165 -18.83 4.12 -1.76
C GLY A 165 -17.88 2.98 -1.43
N VAL A 166 -16.97 3.17 -0.47
CA VAL A 166 -16.04 2.14 0.00
C VAL A 166 -16.80 0.94 0.57
N GLU A 167 -17.79 1.17 1.44
CA GLU A 167 -18.62 0.09 2.02
C GLU A 167 -19.37 -0.68 0.93
N ARG A 168 -19.87 0.02 -0.08
CA ARG A 168 -20.55 -0.61 -1.22
C ARG A 168 -19.60 -1.48 -2.05
N LEU A 169 -18.34 -1.07 -2.27
CA LEU A 169 -17.34 -1.89 -2.93
C LEU A 169 -17.01 -3.14 -2.10
N ILE A 170 -16.79 -3.01 -0.79
CA ILE A 170 -16.57 -4.14 0.12
C ILE A 170 -17.73 -5.14 0.04
N ALA A 171 -18.97 -4.64 0.11
CA ALA A 171 -20.19 -5.47 0.13
C ALA A 171 -20.38 -6.30 -1.14
N THR A 172 -19.71 -5.97 -2.25
CA THR A 172 -19.78 -6.79 -3.48
C THR A 172 -19.16 -8.17 -3.32
N GLY A 173 -18.20 -8.34 -2.40
CA GLY A 173 -17.41 -9.56 -2.23
C GLY A 173 -16.51 -9.91 -3.43
N ARG A 174 -16.37 -9.02 -4.43
CA ARG A 174 -15.64 -9.26 -5.69
C ARG A 174 -14.20 -8.77 -5.67
N PHE A 175 -13.77 -8.04 -4.63
CA PHE A 175 -12.40 -7.55 -4.48
C PHE A 175 -11.57 -8.47 -3.59
N ASP A 176 -10.31 -8.69 -3.97
CA ASP A 176 -9.37 -9.52 -3.23
C ASP A 176 -8.65 -8.74 -2.13
N THR A 177 -8.46 -7.41 -2.32
CA THR A 177 -7.72 -6.56 -1.37
C THR A 177 -8.33 -5.17 -1.25
N MET A 178 -8.08 -4.53 -0.10
CA MET A 178 -8.29 -3.10 0.12
C MET A 178 -6.99 -2.45 0.62
N GLN A 179 -6.53 -1.40 -0.06
CA GLN A 179 -5.42 -0.58 0.40
C GLN A 179 -5.98 0.69 1.06
N VAL A 180 -5.81 0.82 2.37
CA VAL A 180 -6.49 1.86 3.15
C VAL A 180 -5.51 2.72 3.95
N ARG A 181 -5.84 4.00 4.13
CA ARG A 181 -5.12 4.86 5.07
C ARG A 181 -5.51 4.51 6.51
N TYR A 182 -4.53 4.04 7.28
CA TYR A 182 -4.69 3.80 8.71
C TYR A 182 -3.36 4.08 9.43
N ASN A 183 -3.40 4.79 10.52
CA ASN A 183 -2.26 5.12 11.37
C ASN A 183 -2.73 5.71 12.71
N ILE A 184 -1.80 6.00 13.60
CA ILE A 184 -2.08 6.52 14.95
C ILE A 184 -2.90 7.82 14.98
N MET A 185 -2.81 8.67 13.94
CA MET A 185 -3.59 9.90 13.80
C MET A 185 -4.93 9.69 13.08
N TYR A 186 -5.11 8.56 12.41
CA TYR A 186 -6.27 8.28 11.58
C TYR A 186 -6.73 6.84 11.79
N GLN A 187 -7.59 6.66 12.80
CA GLN A 187 -7.97 5.35 13.33
C GLN A 187 -9.36 4.87 12.87
N HIS A 188 -10.17 5.72 12.24
CA HIS A 188 -11.54 5.36 11.82
C HIS A 188 -11.67 4.09 10.96
N PRO A 189 -10.68 3.67 10.16
CA PRO A 189 -10.79 2.41 9.41
C PRO A 189 -10.77 1.16 10.28
N SER A 190 -10.21 1.23 11.51
CA SER A 190 -10.19 0.15 12.50
C SER A 190 -10.50 0.75 13.88
N ASP A 191 -11.78 0.83 14.20
CA ASP A 191 -12.25 1.34 15.49
C ASP A 191 -12.20 0.23 16.55
N TRP A 192 -11.21 0.33 17.42
CA TRP A 192 -10.99 -0.64 18.48
C TRP A 192 -11.96 -0.50 19.65
N GLU A 193 -12.51 0.69 19.88
CA GLU A 193 -13.45 0.94 20.96
C GLU A 193 -14.81 0.28 20.67
N ASN A 194 -15.32 0.45 19.43
CA ASN A 194 -16.62 -0.07 19.03
C ASN A 194 -16.53 -1.42 18.30
N ASN A 195 -15.32 -1.90 18.02
CA ASN A 195 -15.07 -3.12 17.25
C ASN A 195 -15.65 -3.05 15.81
N GLU A 196 -15.54 -1.89 15.18
CA GLU A 196 -16.13 -1.57 13.88
C GLU A 196 -15.06 -1.05 12.90
N GLY A 197 -15.48 -0.63 11.71
CA GLY A 197 -14.68 0.00 10.68
C GLY A 197 -14.51 -0.83 9.42
N ILE A 198 -14.10 -0.15 8.34
CA ILE A 198 -13.99 -0.78 7.01
C ILE A 198 -12.89 -1.83 6.91
N ILE A 199 -11.86 -1.78 7.75
CA ILE A 199 -10.84 -2.84 7.82
C ILE A 199 -11.48 -4.15 8.28
N ARG A 200 -12.30 -4.10 9.34
CA ARG A 200 -13.00 -5.29 9.85
C ARG A 200 -14.06 -5.81 8.88
N GLN A 201 -14.78 -4.91 8.21
CA GLN A 201 -15.75 -5.27 7.17
C GLN A 201 -15.07 -5.97 5.98
N ALA A 202 -13.92 -5.46 5.53
CA ALA A 202 -13.16 -6.03 4.44
C ALA A 202 -12.55 -7.40 4.82
N GLU A 203 -11.97 -7.50 6.03
CA GLU A 203 -11.44 -8.76 6.56
C GLU A 203 -12.53 -9.83 6.67
N ALA A 204 -13.72 -9.49 7.17
CA ALA A 204 -14.87 -10.40 7.23
C ALA A 204 -15.31 -10.90 5.84
N GLN A 205 -14.99 -10.18 4.77
CA GLN A 205 -15.14 -10.64 3.38
C GLN A 205 -13.92 -11.43 2.89
N GLY A 206 -12.92 -11.69 3.73
CA GLY A 206 -11.67 -12.35 3.37
C GLY A 206 -10.72 -11.51 2.52
N MET A 207 -10.92 -10.20 2.45
CA MET A 207 -10.01 -9.31 1.71
C MET A 207 -8.68 -9.13 2.44
N GLY A 208 -7.59 -9.06 1.68
CA GLY A 208 -6.29 -8.65 2.21
C GLY A 208 -6.23 -7.15 2.49
N ILE A 209 -5.63 -6.77 3.62
CA ILE A 209 -5.56 -5.39 4.09
C ILE A 209 -4.15 -4.85 3.95
N ILE A 210 -4.01 -3.84 3.09
CA ILE A 210 -2.76 -3.13 2.82
C ILE A 210 -2.89 -1.71 3.36
N LEU A 211 -1.94 -1.25 4.15
CA LEU A 211 -1.96 0.10 4.68
C LEU A 211 -1.11 1.05 3.85
N MET A 212 -1.69 2.17 3.49
CA MET A 212 -0.96 3.34 3.02
C MET A 212 -0.84 4.39 4.14
N ARG A 213 0.25 5.17 4.11
CA ARG A 213 0.57 6.24 5.09
C ARG A 213 0.67 5.77 6.56
N PRO A 214 1.20 4.59 6.87
CA PRO A 214 1.37 4.15 8.25
C PRO A 214 2.25 5.12 9.05
N MET A 215 3.20 5.81 8.40
CA MET A 215 4.09 6.81 8.98
C MET A 215 3.50 8.24 8.93
N THR A 216 2.17 8.39 8.85
CA THR A 216 1.45 9.68 8.84
C THR A 216 1.92 10.70 7.79
N SER A 217 2.58 10.27 6.73
CA SER A 217 3.29 11.14 5.76
C SER A 217 4.23 12.15 6.45
N GLY A 218 4.86 11.76 7.55
CA GLY A 218 5.80 12.59 8.32
C GLY A 218 5.14 13.69 9.17
N VAL A 219 3.80 13.78 9.21
CA VAL A 219 3.11 14.83 9.98
C VAL A 219 3.34 14.64 11.48
N PHE A 220 3.15 13.43 11.98
CA PHE A 220 3.34 13.14 13.41
C PHE A 220 4.80 13.35 13.84
N GLN A 221 5.76 12.94 13.03
CA GLN A 221 7.19 13.12 13.31
C GLN A 221 7.55 14.62 13.41
N ARG A 222 7.05 15.45 12.49
CA ARG A 222 7.25 16.92 12.56
C ARG A 222 6.59 17.52 13.80
N LEU A 223 5.34 17.14 14.10
CA LEU A 223 4.65 17.59 15.31
C LEU A 223 5.44 17.27 16.58
N MET A 224 5.95 16.05 16.68
CA MET A 224 6.75 15.63 17.81
C MET A 224 8.10 16.38 17.91
N ALA A 225 8.75 16.66 16.78
CA ALA A 225 9.99 17.42 16.74
C ALA A 225 9.80 18.87 17.19
N GLU A 226 8.71 19.51 16.78
CA GLU A 226 8.37 20.89 17.16
C GLU A 226 7.95 20.99 18.64
N THR A 227 7.18 20.00 19.13
CA THR A 227 6.66 20.02 20.49
C THR A 227 7.73 19.62 21.52
N PHE A 228 8.59 18.68 21.17
CA PHE A 228 9.62 18.12 22.03
C PHE A 228 10.98 18.21 21.33
N PRO A 229 11.67 19.38 21.37
CA PRO A 229 12.99 19.53 20.76
C PRO A 229 13.97 18.48 21.30
N GLY A 230 14.64 17.78 20.37
CA GLY A 230 15.60 16.72 20.71
C GLY A 230 15.00 15.33 20.88
N ILE A 231 13.70 15.14 20.61
CA ILE A 231 13.10 13.80 20.61
C ILE A 231 13.79 12.89 19.58
N ASP A 232 14.00 11.65 19.96
CA ASP A 232 14.52 10.62 19.05
C ASP A 232 13.50 10.30 17.94
N GLN A 233 13.78 10.74 16.72
CA GLN A 233 12.92 10.56 15.56
C GLN A 233 12.85 9.09 15.09
N GLU A 234 13.88 8.27 15.37
CA GLU A 234 13.84 6.84 15.08
C GLU A 234 12.90 6.12 16.05
N ALA A 235 12.92 6.50 17.34
CA ALA A 235 11.95 5.99 18.32
C ALA A 235 10.51 6.35 17.95
N VAL A 236 10.27 7.59 17.47
CA VAL A 236 8.94 7.99 16.95
C VAL A 236 8.54 7.15 15.74
N GLY A 237 9.46 6.92 14.81
CA GLY A 237 9.23 6.06 13.64
C GLY A 237 8.90 4.61 14.06
N ARG A 238 9.63 4.07 15.02
CA ARG A 238 9.38 2.74 15.60
C ARG A 238 7.98 2.64 16.22
N LEU A 239 7.56 3.65 16.99
CA LEU A 239 6.22 3.70 17.58
C LEU A 239 5.14 3.64 16.48
N LEU A 240 5.25 4.47 15.44
CA LEU A 240 4.26 4.55 14.37
C LEU A 240 4.13 3.22 13.61
N LEU A 241 5.26 2.59 13.27
CA LEU A 241 5.24 1.33 12.55
C LEU A 241 4.76 0.18 13.45
N ASN A 242 5.22 0.09 14.71
CA ASN A 242 4.72 -0.91 15.65
C ASN A 242 3.22 -0.77 15.91
N TYR A 243 2.69 0.45 15.99
CA TYR A 243 1.25 0.66 16.15
C TYR A 243 0.45 -0.05 15.06
N VAL A 244 0.75 0.18 13.80
CA VAL A 244 0.00 -0.41 12.69
C VAL A 244 0.27 -1.91 12.52
N LEU A 245 1.49 -2.37 12.78
CA LEU A 245 1.84 -3.79 12.71
C LEU A 245 1.27 -4.60 13.88
N SER A 246 0.81 -3.93 14.94
CA SER A 246 0.12 -4.56 16.08
C SER A 246 -1.35 -4.84 15.80
N ASP A 247 -1.92 -4.28 14.73
CA ASP A 247 -3.27 -4.60 14.30
C ASP A 247 -3.26 -5.97 13.56
N PRO A 248 -3.94 -7.00 14.09
CA PRO A 248 -3.95 -8.33 13.51
C PRO A 248 -4.69 -8.42 12.18
N TYR A 249 -5.49 -7.42 11.84
CA TYR A 249 -6.23 -7.36 10.57
C TYR A 249 -5.41 -6.76 9.42
N VAL A 250 -4.22 -6.22 9.71
CA VAL A 250 -3.34 -5.62 8.71
C VAL A 250 -2.38 -6.66 8.15
N ASP A 251 -2.32 -6.81 6.83
CA ASP A 251 -1.40 -7.76 6.19
C ASP A 251 -0.09 -7.09 5.74
N VAL A 252 -0.15 -5.86 5.22
CA VAL A 252 1.01 -5.11 4.72
C VAL A 252 0.95 -3.65 5.14
N ALA A 253 2.04 -3.12 5.69
CA ALA A 253 2.25 -1.68 5.90
C ALA A 253 3.22 -1.13 4.85
N LEU A 254 2.75 -0.23 3.97
CA LEU A 254 3.57 0.35 2.90
C LEU A 254 4.42 1.51 3.41
N ILE A 255 5.73 1.37 3.31
CA ILE A 255 6.70 2.40 3.69
C ILE A 255 7.43 2.91 2.45
N GLY A 256 7.45 4.24 2.28
CA GLY A 256 8.30 4.88 1.28
C GLY A 256 9.75 4.96 1.76
N MET A 257 10.68 4.47 0.94
CA MET A 257 12.10 4.43 1.27
C MET A 257 12.91 4.79 0.03
N ARG A 258 13.88 5.70 0.13
CA ARG A 258 14.80 6.06 -0.97
C ARG A 258 16.25 5.64 -0.71
N GLU A 259 16.54 5.16 0.49
CA GLU A 259 17.86 4.78 0.94
C GLU A 259 17.81 3.37 1.55
N PRO A 260 18.79 2.50 1.25
CA PRO A 260 18.83 1.12 1.76
C PRO A 260 18.72 1.01 3.29
N ARG A 261 19.31 1.97 4.03
CA ARG A 261 19.27 1.98 5.49
C ARG A 261 17.86 1.92 6.07
N TRP A 262 16.88 2.51 5.37
CA TRP A 262 15.49 2.48 5.84
C TRP A 262 14.85 1.09 5.70
N ALA A 263 15.32 0.29 4.75
CA ALA A 263 14.91 -1.12 4.69
C ALA A 263 15.47 -1.88 5.90
N ASP A 264 16.72 -1.64 6.31
CA ASP A 264 17.30 -2.25 7.51
C ASP A 264 16.53 -1.86 8.78
N VAL A 265 16.26 -0.56 8.98
CA VAL A 265 15.54 -0.05 10.16
C VAL A 265 14.14 -0.65 10.25
N ASN A 266 13.37 -0.63 9.16
CA ASN A 266 12.00 -1.14 9.17
C ASN A 266 11.97 -2.67 9.29
N ASN A 267 12.98 -3.37 8.73
CA ASN A 267 13.13 -4.81 8.95
C ASN A 267 13.36 -5.16 10.41
N ALA A 268 14.22 -4.42 11.09
CA ALA A 268 14.49 -4.62 12.52
C ALA A 268 13.22 -4.40 13.36
N ILE A 269 12.35 -3.45 12.98
CA ILE A 269 11.05 -3.24 13.65
C ILE A 269 10.11 -4.41 13.38
N SER A 270 10.06 -4.93 12.15
CA SER A 270 9.26 -6.11 11.82
C SER A 270 9.72 -7.34 12.63
N ASP A 271 11.02 -7.56 12.78
CA ASP A 271 11.57 -8.71 13.50
C ASP A 271 11.38 -8.61 15.03
N ASP A 272 11.19 -7.40 15.57
CA ASP A 272 10.96 -7.15 17.00
C ASP A 272 9.48 -7.37 17.40
N VAL A 273 9.03 -8.61 17.28
CA VAL A 273 7.64 -8.99 17.60
C VAL A 273 7.31 -8.76 19.09
N ALA A 274 8.29 -8.79 19.96
CA ALA A 274 8.10 -8.57 21.41
C ALA A 274 7.66 -7.13 21.73
N SER A 275 7.96 -6.16 20.86
CA SER A 275 7.56 -4.75 21.01
C SER A 275 6.16 -4.44 20.45
N ARG A 276 5.40 -5.45 20.00
CA ARG A 276 4.01 -5.23 19.53
C ARG A 276 3.11 -4.78 20.70
N LEU A 277 2.21 -3.87 20.37
CA LEU A 277 1.25 -3.30 21.32
C LEU A 277 0.02 -4.19 21.44
N ASP A 278 -0.53 -4.32 22.62
CA ASP A 278 -1.89 -4.81 22.82
C ASP A 278 -2.87 -3.65 22.59
N LEU A 279 -3.32 -3.50 21.34
CA LEU A 279 -4.21 -2.40 20.95
C LEU A 279 -5.57 -2.50 21.65
N ALA A 280 -6.09 -3.70 21.86
CA ALA A 280 -7.35 -3.90 22.58
C ALA A 280 -7.22 -3.43 24.03
N ALA A 281 -6.16 -3.84 24.74
CA ALA A 281 -5.91 -3.38 26.12
C ALA A 281 -5.63 -1.87 26.18
N LEU A 282 -4.93 -1.31 25.18
CA LEU A 282 -4.66 0.13 25.12
C LEU A 282 -5.96 0.93 25.03
N HIS A 283 -6.85 0.60 24.12
CA HIS A 283 -8.14 1.30 23.94
C HIS A 283 -9.08 1.07 25.12
N TYR A 284 -9.17 -0.16 25.63
CA TYR A 284 -10.06 -0.49 26.72
C TYR A 284 -9.74 0.25 28.02
N ARG A 285 -8.47 0.57 28.28
CA ARG A 285 -8.04 1.32 29.49
C ARG A 285 -8.53 2.77 29.52
N PHE A 286 -8.80 3.36 28.36
CA PHE A 286 -9.19 4.75 28.23
C PHE A 286 -10.70 4.94 27.97
N ALA A 287 -11.43 3.86 27.67
CA ALA A 287 -12.87 3.86 27.44
C ALA A 287 -13.74 3.73 28.73
N ARG A 288 -13.10 3.78 29.94
CA ARG A 288 -13.79 3.67 31.23
C ARG A 288 -13.68 4.94 32.06
#